data_9aa3d5382826101b1fa8536621c2d54c
#
_entry.id   9aa3d5382826101b1fa8536621c2d54c
#
_cell.length_a   1.000
_cell.length_b   1.000
_cell.length_c   1.000
_cell.angle_alpha   90.00
_cell.angle_beta   90.00
_cell.angle_gamma   90.00
#
_symmetry.space_group_name_H-M   'P 1'
#
loop_
_entity.id
_entity.type
_entity.pdbx_description
1 polymer ?
#
loop_
_entity_poly.entity_id
_entity_poly.type
_entity_poly.pdbx_seq_one_letter_code
_entity_poly.pdbx_strand_id
1 'polypeptide(L)'
;MCLLFEDQLDVPRYRSPRDMLPTPPASPKPLGICHPDDRLGLILADGDHEIELTDVLGVGAYGTVYRAHDIRTNAPYAVKALNRVGIDPRQRTFQDREIRLHYQASQHPNVVSMERIFESDDCTFVVLEYCPEGDLFAKITEEGDYLGKDSKARHVFLQILDAVRHCHANGVYHRDLKPENILVQDDGWTVKLADFGLASQERITSDFGCGSTFYMSPGKFWLDRSSHRSD
;
A
#
# COMPACT_ATOMS: atom_id res chain seq x y z
N MET A 1 18.80 45.77 33.58
CA MET A 1 17.80 44.90 34.22
C MET A 1 17.05 44.20 33.09
N CYS A 2 17.61 43.09 32.66
CA CYS A 2 17.13 42.33 31.49
C CYS A 2 16.47 41.06 32.00
N LEU A 3 15.16 40.95 31.87
CA LEU A 3 14.38 39.76 32.23
C LEU A 3 14.43 38.77 31.06
N LEU A 4 15.11 37.66 31.30
CA LEU A 4 15.10 36.49 30.45
C LEU A 4 13.77 35.74 30.70
N PHE A 5 12.91 35.67 29.70
CA PHE A 5 11.81 34.69 29.61
C PHE A 5 12.35 33.44 28.96
N GLU A 6 12.62 32.41 29.74
CA GLU A 6 12.74 31.05 29.28
C GLU A 6 11.33 30.45 29.16
N ASP A 7 10.75 30.50 27.97
CA ASP A 7 9.59 29.67 27.62
C ASP A 7 10.08 28.27 27.27
N GLN A 8 9.96 27.36 28.25
CA GLN A 8 10.01 25.92 27.98
C GLN A 8 8.75 25.54 27.19
N LEU A 9 8.86 25.52 25.88
CA LEU A 9 7.87 24.84 25.04
C LEU A 9 8.01 23.34 25.29
N ASP A 10 7.07 22.82 26.06
CA ASP A 10 6.85 21.38 26.26
C ASP A 10 6.36 20.81 24.91
N VAL A 11 7.32 20.35 24.08
CA VAL A 11 7.01 19.72 22.79
C VAL A 11 6.49 18.32 23.11
N PRO A 12 5.22 18.01 22.80
CA PRO A 12 4.68 16.68 23.04
C PRO A 12 5.51 15.67 22.24
N ARG A 13 6.05 14.65 22.93
CA ARG A 13 6.75 13.56 22.28
C ARG A 13 5.83 12.93 21.25
N TYR A 14 6.23 13.00 19.98
CA TYR A 14 5.54 12.38 18.86
C TYR A 14 5.45 10.88 19.11
N ARG A 15 4.22 10.37 19.30
CA ARG A 15 3.96 8.93 19.32
C ARG A 15 3.76 8.48 17.89
N SER A 16 4.42 7.37 17.53
CA SER A 16 4.26 6.76 16.21
C SER A 16 2.78 6.60 15.84
N PRO A 17 2.36 6.89 14.61
CA PRO A 17 0.99 6.68 14.16
C PRO A 17 0.47 5.25 14.35
N ARG A 18 1.36 4.26 14.46
CA ARG A 18 1.02 2.86 14.76
C ARG A 18 0.40 2.65 16.15
N ASP A 19 0.69 3.56 17.10
CA ASP A 19 0.22 3.46 18.49
C ASP A 19 -1.12 4.20 18.73
N MET A 20 -1.62 4.98 17.77
CA MET A 20 -2.77 5.87 17.94
C MET A 20 -4.04 5.47 17.19
N LEU A 21 -4.00 4.43 16.36
CA LEU A 21 -5.21 3.94 15.69
C LEU A 21 -5.90 2.93 16.60
N PRO A 22 -7.19 3.13 16.95
CA PRO A 22 -7.97 2.02 17.46
C PRO A 22 -7.97 0.94 16.39
N THR A 23 -7.40 -0.21 16.71
CA THR A 23 -7.51 -1.41 15.88
C THR A 23 -8.99 -1.61 15.59
N PRO A 24 -9.43 -1.66 14.33
CA PRO A 24 -10.82 -2.01 14.05
C PRO A 24 -11.12 -3.33 14.78
N PRO A 25 -12.33 -3.49 15.35
CA PRO A 25 -12.68 -4.71 16.06
C PRO A 25 -12.31 -5.88 15.17
N ALA A 26 -11.54 -6.83 15.73
CA ALA A 26 -11.11 -8.00 15.01
C ALA A 26 -12.36 -8.68 14.44
N SER A 27 -12.52 -8.62 13.14
CA SER A 27 -13.55 -9.40 12.46
C SER A 27 -13.37 -10.85 12.90
N PRO A 28 -14.45 -11.59 13.21
CA PRO A 28 -14.33 -12.99 13.60
C PRO A 28 -13.50 -13.70 12.54
N LYS A 29 -12.41 -14.36 12.98
CA LYS A 29 -11.50 -15.08 12.08
C LYS A 29 -12.37 -16.07 11.30
N PRO A 30 -12.45 -15.99 9.97
CA PRO A 30 -13.11 -17.00 9.18
C PRO A 30 -12.43 -18.35 9.47
N LEU A 31 -13.21 -19.40 9.68
CA LEU A 31 -12.72 -20.76 9.75
C LEU A 31 -11.99 -21.07 8.41
N GLY A 32 -10.67 -21.25 8.46
CA GLY A 32 -9.88 -21.62 7.29
C GLY A 32 -8.84 -20.61 6.80
N ILE A 33 -8.54 -19.52 7.53
CA ILE A 33 -7.42 -18.65 7.18
C ILE A 33 -6.12 -19.39 7.54
N CYS A 34 -5.37 -19.75 6.51
CA CYS A 34 -4.01 -20.24 6.60
C CYS A 34 -3.15 -19.22 7.33
N HIS A 35 -2.33 -19.64 8.29
CA HIS A 35 -1.36 -18.74 8.92
C HIS A 35 -0.39 -18.24 7.84
N PRO A 36 0.06 -16.97 7.86
CA PRO A 36 0.99 -16.47 6.84
C PRO A 36 2.19 -17.39 6.61
N ASP A 37 2.77 -17.93 7.68
CA ASP A 37 3.95 -18.81 7.61
C ASP A 37 3.66 -20.18 6.96
N ASP A 38 2.40 -20.62 6.92
CA ASP A 38 2.02 -21.91 6.30
C ASP A 38 2.23 -21.94 4.77
N ARG A 39 2.42 -20.76 4.14
CA ARG A 39 2.69 -20.63 2.72
C ARG A 39 4.17 -20.43 2.38
N LEU A 40 5.05 -20.35 3.36
CA LEU A 40 6.49 -20.27 3.10
C LEU A 40 6.97 -21.59 2.47
N GLY A 41 7.76 -21.48 1.39
CA GLY A 41 8.19 -22.61 0.57
C GLY A 41 7.14 -23.09 -0.44
N LEU A 42 5.97 -22.44 -0.53
CA LEU A 42 5.00 -22.73 -1.58
C LEU A 42 5.57 -22.29 -2.94
N ILE A 43 5.50 -23.20 -3.91
CA ILE A 43 5.89 -22.94 -5.29
C ILE A 43 4.63 -22.70 -6.12
N LEU A 44 4.56 -21.53 -6.73
CA LEU A 44 3.54 -21.16 -7.71
C LEU A 44 4.09 -21.47 -9.10
N ALA A 45 3.47 -22.40 -9.83
CA ALA A 45 3.95 -22.85 -11.13
C ALA A 45 2.92 -22.60 -12.24
N ASP A 46 3.37 -22.05 -13.36
CA ASP A 46 2.61 -21.89 -14.60
C ASP A 46 3.54 -22.06 -15.81
N GLY A 47 3.51 -23.26 -16.40
CA GLY A 47 4.35 -23.62 -17.54
C GLY A 47 5.85 -23.45 -17.23
N ASP A 48 6.42 -22.36 -17.72
CA ASP A 48 7.86 -22.11 -17.63
C ASP A 48 8.28 -21.33 -16.39
N HIS A 49 7.36 -20.89 -15.54
CA HIS A 49 7.69 -20.10 -14.36
C HIS A 49 7.37 -20.86 -13.06
N GLU A 50 8.33 -20.85 -12.16
CA GLU A 50 8.24 -21.44 -10.83
C GLU A 50 8.70 -20.39 -9.80
N ILE A 51 7.75 -19.86 -9.02
CA ILE A 51 7.99 -18.77 -8.07
C ILE A 51 7.81 -19.33 -6.65
N GLU A 52 8.87 -19.33 -5.86
CA GLU A 52 8.88 -19.77 -4.46
C GLU A 52 8.65 -18.59 -3.51
N LEU A 53 7.72 -18.75 -2.55
CA LEU A 53 7.47 -17.78 -1.48
C LEU A 53 8.48 -17.99 -0.34
N THR A 54 9.28 -16.95 0.00
CA THR A 54 10.41 -17.10 0.93
C THR A 54 10.20 -16.43 2.28
N ASP A 55 9.64 -15.24 2.31
CA ASP A 55 9.50 -14.44 3.52
C ASP A 55 8.16 -13.72 3.55
N VAL A 56 7.64 -13.42 4.75
CA VAL A 56 6.47 -12.57 4.92
C VAL A 56 6.92 -11.11 4.96
N LEU A 57 6.50 -10.30 3.97
CA LEU A 57 6.76 -8.86 3.92
C LEU A 57 5.72 -8.05 4.72
N GLY A 58 4.48 -8.52 4.74
CA GLY A 58 3.41 -7.85 5.46
C GLY A 58 2.11 -8.61 5.48
N VAL A 59 1.31 -8.38 6.53
CA VAL A 59 -0.02 -8.97 6.71
C VAL A 59 -1.04 -7.84 6.77
N GLY A 60 -1.96 -7.81 5.81
CA GLY A 60 -3.02 -6.82 5.71
C GLY A 60 -4.41 -7.40 5.94
N ALA A 61 -5.41 -6.53 5.94
CA ALA A 61 -6.82 -6.92 6.14
C ALA A 61 -7.34 -7.87 5.04
N TYR A 62 -6.78 -7.80 3.85
CA TYR A 62 -7.27 -8.51 2.65
C TYR A 62 -6.34 -9.65 2.21
N GLY A 63 -5.20 -9.84 2.84
CA GLY A 63 -4.24 -10.87 2.47
C GLY A 63 -2.84 -10.62 3.03
N THR A 64 -1.92 -11.47 2.60
CA THR A 64 -0.52 -11.42 3.02
C THR A 64 0.37 -11.15 1.80
N VAL A 65 1.38 -10.31 1.97
CA VAL A 65 2.40 -10.06 0.95
C VAL A 65 3.67 -10.83 1.32
N TYR A 66 4.20 -11.57 0.37
CA TYR A 66 5.40 -12.39 0.50
C TYR A 66 6.51 -11.83 -0.38
N ARG A 67 7.75 -11.96 0.08
CA ARG A 67 8.91 -11.99 -0.79
C ARG A 67 8.94 -13.33 -1.50
N ALA A 68 9.32 -13.32 -2.77
CA ALA A 68 9.41 -14.52 -3.59
C ALA A 68 10.56 -14.39 -4.59
N HIS A 69 10.95 -15.49 -5.21
CA HIS A 69 11.88 -15.48 -6.33
C HIS A 69 11.52 -16.56 -7.35
N ASP A 70 11.83 -16.30 -8.61
CA ASP A 70 11.76 -17.31 -9.65
C ASP A 70 12.91 -18.31 -9.45
N ILE A 71 12.59 -19.59 -9.32
CA ILE A 71 13.57 -20.65 -9.00
C ILE A 71 14.66 -20.78 -10.07
N ARG A 72 14.35 -20.51 -11.33
CA ARG A 72 15.29 -20.69 -12.44
C ARG A 72 16.19 -19.49 -12.67
N THR A 73 15.64 -18.29 -12.54
CA THR A 73 16.35 -17.04 -12.85
C THR A 73 16.86 -16.33 -11.61
N ASN A 74 16.36 -16.72 -10.43
CA ASN A 74 16.58 -16.04 -9.14
C ASN A 74 16.07 -14.57 -9.14
N ALA A 75 15.20 -14.20 -10.07
CA ALA A 75 14.60 -12.87 -10.12
C ALA A 75 13.68 -12.66 -8.90
N PRO A 76 13.83 -11.56 -8.16
CA PRO A 76 13.02 -11.29 -6.98
C PRO A 76 11.63 -10.74 -7.35
N TYR A 77 10.60 -11.14 -6.61
CA TYR A 77 9.23 -10.68 -6.72
C TYR A 77 8.61 -10.41 -5.35
N ALA A 78 7.53 -9.64 -5.34
CA ALA A 78 6.58 -9.59 -4.25
C ALA A 78 5.29 -10.32 -4.68
N VAL A 79 4.72 -11.13 -3.79
CA VAL A 79 3.48 -11.87 -4.10
C VAL A 79 2.41 -11.52 -3.09
N LYS A 80 1.34 -10.87 -3.53
CA LYS A 80 0.15 -10.60 -2.71
C LYS A 80 -0.81 -11.77 -2.80
N ALA A 81 -0.98 -12.49 -1.70
CA ALA A 81 -1.90 -13.62 -1.58
C ALA A 81 -3.25 -13.14 -1.04
N LEU A 82 -4.29 -13.24 -1.86
CA LEU A 82 -5.65 -12.82 -1.56
C LEU A 82 -6.52 -14.06 -1.31
N ASN A 83 -6.99 -14.25 -0.08
CA ASN A 83 -7.83 -15.38 0.26
C ASN A 83 -9.17 -15.33 -0.48
N ARG A 84 -9.61 -16.47 -1.03
CA ARG A 84 -10.91 -16.64 -1.72
C ARG A 84 -11.94 -17.38 -0.87
N VAL A 85 -11.47 -18.18 0.07
CA VAL A 85 -12.33 -18.94 1.01
C VAL A 85 -12.65 -18.09 2.24
N GLY A 86 -13.88 -18.12 2.68
CA GLY A 86 -14.34 -17.42 3.89
C GLY A 86 -14.52 -15.90 3.74
N ILE A 87 -14.42 -15.37 2.53
CA ILE A 87 -14.71 -13.96 2.22
C ILE A 87 -16.15 -13.79 1.73
N ASP A 88 -16.77 -12.65 2.04
CA ASP A 88 -18.08 -12.32 1.53
C ASP A 88 -18.03 -11.86 0.03
N PRO A 89 -19.16 -11.88 -0.69
CA PRO A 89 -19.19 -11.48 -2.09
C PRO A 89 -18.73 -10.02 -2.35
N ARG A 90 -18.88 -9.11 -1.38
CA ARG A 90 -18.41 -7.72 -1.50
C ARG A 90 -16.90 -7.66 -1.43
N GLN A 91 -16.29 -8.38 -0.48
CA GLN A 91 -14.84 -8.49 -0.37
C GLN A 91 -14.24 -9.05 -1.67
N ARG A 92 -14.85 -10.07 -2.26
CA ARG A 92 -14.42 -10.61 -3.55
C ARG A 92 -14.48 -9.55 -4.66
N THR A 93 -15.58 -8.80 -4.76
CA THR A 93 -15.71 -7.71 -5.72
C THR A 93 -14.62 -6.63 -5.53
N PHE A 94 -14.24 -6.35 -4.28
CA PHE A 94 -13.15 -5.40 -3.98
C PHE A 94 -11.79 -5.93 -4.42
N GLN A 95 -11.49 -7.22 -4.19
CA GLN A 95 -10.26 -7.86 -4.65
C GLN A 95 -10.16 -7.84 -6.18
N ASP A 96 -11.22 -8.24 -6.89
CA ASP A 96 -11.26 -8.25 -8.36
C ASP A 96 -11.10 -6.82 -8.92
N ARG A 97 -11.70 -5.83 -8.27
CA ARG A 97 -11.53 -4.41 -8.64
C ARG A 97 -10.10 -3.94 -8.41
N GLU A 98 -9.49 -4.24 -7.27
CA GLU A 98 -8.11 -3.91 -6.95
C GLU A 98 -7.16 -4.44 -8.03
N ILE A 99 -7.25 -5.75 -8.33
CA ILE A 99 -6.41 -6.41 -9.33
C ILE A 99 -6.55 -5.72 -10.69
N ARG A 100 -7.78 -5.50 -11.14
CA ARG A 100 -8.06 -4.86 -12.42
C ARG A 100 -7.51 -3.44 -12.52
N LEU A 101 -7.72 -2.62 -11.48
CA LEU A 101 -7.29 -1.22 -11.49
C LEU A 101 -5.77 -1.11 -11.35
N HIS A 102 -5.14 -1.97 -10.54
CA HIS A 102 -3.70 -2.05 -10.46
C HIS A 102 -3.08 -2.47 -11.80
N TYR A 103 -3.58 -3.53 -12.44
CA TYR A 103 -3.11 -3.95 -13.77
C TYR A 103 -3.21 -2.82 -14.80
N GLN A 104 -4.32 -2.08 -14.81
CA GLN A 104 -4.52 -0.93 -15.70
C GLN A 104 -3.51 0.20 -15.44
N ALA A 105 -3.12 0.43 -14.19
CA ALA A 105 -2.16 1.46 -13.80
C ALA A 105 -0.69 1.01 -13.96
N SER A 106 -0.40 -0.30 -13.92
CA SER A 106 0.95 -0.88 -13.83
C SER A 106 1.83 -0.70 -15.08
N GLN A 107 1.32 -0.06 -16.12
CA GLN A 107 2.08 0.24 -17.35
C GLN A 107 2.99 1.48 -17.22
N HIS A 108 3.05 2.11 -16.06
CA HIS A 108 3.87 3.30 -15.79
C HIS A 108 5.11 2.94 -14.97
N PRO A 109 6.31 3.48 -15.27
CA PRO A 109 7.55 3.13 -14.56
C PRO A 109 7.53 3.45 -13.06
N ASN A 110 6.72 4.42 -12.64
CA ASN A 110 6.56 4.78 -11.23
C ASN A 110 5.27 4.22 -10.62
N VAL A 111 4.75 3.13 -11.14
CA VAL A 111 3.73 2.26 -10.52
C VAL A 111 4.32 0.86 -10.40
N VAL A 112 4.09 0.18 -9.29
CA VAL A 112 4.55 -1.19 -9.09
C VAL A 112 3.98 -2.08 -10.21
N SER A 113 4.85 -2.74 -10.98
CA SER A 113 4.43 -3.59 -12.09
C SER A 113 3.69 -4.83 -11.58
N MET A 114 2.62 -5.20 -12.27
CA MET A 114 1.95 -6.47 -12.07
C MET A 114 2.40 -7.44 -13.16
N GLU A 115 3.13 -8.49 -12.76
CA GLU A 115 3.80 -9.42 -13.69
C GLU A 115 2.88 -10.56 -14.11
N ARG A 116 2.17 -11.17 -13.13
CA ARG A 116 1.26 -12.28 -13.38
C ARG A 116 0.32 -12.56 -12.23
N ILE A 117 -0.63 -13.45 -12.49
CA ILE A 117 -1.61 -13.91 -11.50
C ILE A 117 -1.67 -15.43 -11.54
N PHE A 118 -1.59 -16.07 -10.36
CA PHE A 118 -1.90 -17.47 -10.20
C PHE A 118 -3.21 -17.61 -9.43
N GLU A 119 -4.04 -18.52 -9.83
CA GLU A 119 -5.32 -18.79 -9.19
C GLU A 119 -5.35 -20.23 -8.66
N SER A 120 -5.79 -20.38 -7.42
CA SER A 120 -6.14 -21.65 -6.80
C SER A 120 -7.58 -21.58 -6.27
N ASP A 121 -8.11 -22.70 -5.79
CA ASP A 121 -9.48 -22.75 -5.26
C ASP A 121 -9.63 -21.85 -4.01
N ASP A 122 -8.57 -21.68 -3.24
CA ASP A 122 -8.56 -20.99 -1.94
C ASP A 122 -7.89 -19.61 -1.98
N CYS A 123 -7.11 -19.29 -3.01
CA CYS A 123 -6.30 -18.06 -3.05
C CYS A 123 -6.07 -17.56 -4.49
N THR A 124 -6.00 -16.24 -4.64
CA THR A 124 -5.43 -15.56 -5.80
C THR A 124 -4.07 -14.98 -5.41
N PHE A 125 -3.02 -15.33 -6.13
CA PHE A 125 -1.67 -14.82 -5.93
C PHE A 125 -1.35 -13.82 -7.03
N VAL A 126 -1.13 -12.58 -6.67
CA VAL A 126 -0.75 -11.49 -7.57
C VAL A 126 0.75 -11.27 -7.47
N VAL A 127 1.49 -11.60 -8.52
CA VAL A 127 2.95 -11.41 -8.59
C VAL A 127 3.24 -10.00 -9.05
N LEU A 128 4.02 -9.30 -8.24
CA LEU A 128 4.37 -7.90 -8.38
C LEU A 128 5.88 -7.73 -8.43
N GLU A 129 6.32 -6.63 -9.01
CA GLU A 129 7.69 -6.15 -8.88
C GLU A 129 8.09 -6.01 -7.40
N TYR A 130 9.30 -6.47 -7.08
CA TYR A 130 9.83 -6.33 -5.72
C TYR A 130 10.64 -5.03 -5.58
N CYS A 131 10.25 -4.21 -4.61
CA CYS A 131 10.96 -2.99 -4.23
C CYS A 131 11.72 -3.23 -2.92
N PRO A 132 13.06 -3.35 -2.95
CA PRO A 132 13.84 -3.85 -1.82
C PRO A 132 14.03 -2.86 -0.67
N GLU A 133 13.80 -1.56 -0.89
CA GLU A 133 14.16 -0.50 0.05
C GLU A 133 13.00 -0.03 0.93
N GLY A 134 11.88 -0.79 0.95
CA GLY A 134 10.72 -0.47 1.77
C GLY A 134 9.90 0.70 1.22
N ASP A 135 9.24 1.45 2.10
CA ASP A 135 8.36 2.54 1.74
C ASP A 135 8.99 3.92 2.00
N LEU A 136 8.42 4.94 1.37
CA LEU A 136 8.88 6.32 1.46
C LEU A 136 8.70 6.90 2.87
N PHE A 137 7.73 6.39 3.65
CA PHE A 137 7.53 6.83 5.03
C PHE A 137 8.74 6.48 5.90
N ALA A 138 9.18 5.23 5.86
CA ALA A 138 10.37 4.78 6.58
C ALA A 138 11.63 5.54 6.13
N LYS A 139 11.82 5.73 4.81
CA LYS A 139 12.93 6.52 4.25
C LYS A 139 12.96 7.97 4.76
N ILE A 140 11.82 8.61 4.94
CA ILE A 140 11.73 9.98 5.45
C ILE A 140 11.96 10.03 6.96
N THR A 141 11.28 9.15 7.72
CA THR A 141 11.15 9.29 9.18
C THR A 141 12.23 8.55 9.96
N GLU A 142 12.65 7.39 9.47
CA GLU A 142 13.61 6.53 10.18
C GLU A 142 15.04 6.73 9.65
N GLU A 143 15.21 6.88 8.34
CA GLU A 143 16.53 7.05 7.73
C GLU A 143 16.91 8.51 7.52
N GLY A 144 15.93 9.45 7.48
CA GLY A 144 16.16 10.87 7.23
C GLY A 144 16.71 11.15 5.83
N ASP A 145 16.49 10.23 4.87
CA ASP A 145 17.18 10.22 3.58
C ASP A 145 16.93 11.47 2.74
N TYR A 146 15.79 12.13 2.91
CA TYR A 146 15.42 13.33 2.15
C TYR A 146 15.67 14.64 2.89
N LEU A 147 16.08 14.59 4.16
CA LEU A 147 16.32 15.78 4.98
C LEU A 147 17.49 16.61 4.42
N GLY A 148 17.24 17.86 4.07
CA GLY A 148 18.23 18.76 3.49
C GLY A 148 18.66 18.40 2.05
N LYS A 149 17.99 17.46 1.40
CA LYS A 149 18.26 17.01 0.02
C LYS A 149 17.13 17.44 -0.93
N ASP A 150 16.91 18.74 -1.08
CA ASP A 150 15.78 19.30 -1.83
C ASP A 150 15.70 18.82 -3.28
N SER A 151 16.84 18.63 -3.94
CA SER A 151 16.87 18.11 -5.32
C SER A 151 16.33 16.68 -5.41
N LYS A 152 16.68 15.81 -4.45
CA LYS A 152 16.21 14.43 -4.37
C LYS A 152 14.73 14.39 -4.04
N ALA A 153 14.29 15.15 -3.03
CA ALA A 153 12.90 15.27 -2.65
C ALA A 153 12.02 15.75 -3.82
N ARG A 154 12.48 16.78 -4.54
CA ARG A 154 11.81 17.27 -5.75
C ARG A 154 11.73 16.20 -6.85
N HIS A 155 12.81 15.48 -7.08
CA HIS A 155 12.87 14.42 -8.11
C HIS A 155 11.83 13.32 -7.83
N VAL A 156 11.81 12.83 -6.60
CA VAL A 156 10.85 11.80 -6.14
C VAL A 156 9.40 12.32 -6.22
N PHE A 157 9.16 13.56 -5.78
CA PHE A 157 7.83 14.16 -5.84
C PHE A 157 7.29 14.25 -7.28
N LEU A 158 8.16 14.60 -8.25
CA LEU A 158 7.76 14.65 -9.66
C LEU A 158 7.41 13.27 -10.22
N GLN A 159 8.09 12.20 -9.80
CA GLN A 159 7.74 10.82 -10.17
C GLN A 159 6.36 10.43 -9.63
N ILE A 160 6.05 10.78 -8.37
CA ILE A 160 4.75 10.53 -7.78
C ILE A 160 3.64 11.26 -8.57
N LEU A 161 3.86 12.54 -8.90
CA LEU A 161 2.90 13.31 -9.70
C LEU A 161 2.67 12.69 -11.09
N ASP A 162 3.73 12.19 -11.72
CA ASP A 162 3.64 11.56 -13.05
C ASP A 162 2.85 10.24 -12.97
N ALA A 163 3.11 9.39 -11.97
CA ALA A 163 2.34 8.18 -11.70
C ALA A 163 0.86 8.48 -11.46
N VAL A 164 0.54 9.47 -10.62
CA VAL A 164 -0.84 9.88 -10.34
C VAL A 164 -1.52 10.42 -11.60
N ARG A 165 -0.82 11.23 -12.40
CA ARG A 165 -1.33 11.75 -13.69
C ARG A 165 -1.66 10.60 -14.64
N HIS A 166 -0.78 9.60 -14.73
CA HIS A 166 -1.01 8.39 -15.53
C HIS A 166 -2.25 7.63 -15.06
N CYS A 167 -2.39 7.39 -13.74
CA CYS A 167 -3.57 6.75 -13.17
C CYS A 167 -4.85 7.51 -13.55
N HIS A 168 -4.88 8.84 -13.35
CA HIS A 168 -6.04 9.66 -13.68
C HIS A 168 -6.37 9.66 -15.17
N ALA A 169 -5.37 9.69 -16.05
CA ALA A 169 -5.56 9.62 -17.51
C ALA A 169 -6.20 8.28 -17.93
N ASN A 170 -5.96 7.20 -17.17
CA ASN A 170 -6.57 5.89 -17.37
C ASN A 170 -7.88 5.69 -16.56
N GLY A 171 -8.42 6.73 -15.95
CA GLY A 171 -9.65 6.65 -15.15
C GLY A 171 -9.48 5.88 -13.84
N VAL A 172 -8.27 5.78 -13.32
CA VAL A 172 -7.95 5.13 -12.04
C VAL A 172 -7.66 6.20 -10.99
N TYR A 173 -8.46 6.25 -9.94
CA TYR A 173 -8.29 7.16 -8.78
C TYR A 173 -7.85 6.34 -7.58
N HIS A 174 -6.62 6.55 -7.09
CA HIS A 174 -5.99 5.72 -6.06
C HIS A 174 -6.68 5.82 -4.70
N ARG A 175 -7.05 7.02 -4.26
CA ARG A 175 -7.83 7.37 -3.06
C ARG A 175 -7.13 7.15 -1.70
N ASP A 176 -5.92 6.60 -1.67
CA ASP A 176 -5.09 6.43 -0.46
C ASP A 176 -3.63 6.79 -0.73
N LEU A 177 -3.39 7.98 -1.31
CA LEU A 177 -2.04 8.48 -1.53
C LEU A 177 -1.41 8.87 -0.20
N LYS A 178 -0.35 8.19 0.17
CA LYS A 178 0.45 8.41 1.39
C LYS A 178 1.85 7.83 1.20
N PRO A 179 2.85 8.27 1.97
CA PRO A 179 4.22 7.77 1.84
C PRO A 179 4.36 6.26 2.05
N GLU A 180 3.51 5.65 2.87
CA GLU A 180 3.50 4.20 3.12
C GLU A 180 3.10 3.39 1.88
N ASN A 181 2.38 4.00 0.93
CA ASN A 181 1.97 3.38 -0.33
C ASN A 181 2.89 3.76 -1.50
N ILE A 182 4.04 4.35 -1.22
CA ILE A 182 5.09 4.66 -2.19
C ILE A 182 6.31 3.82 -1.85
N LEU A 183 6.62 2.83 -2.68
CA LEU A 183 7.80 1.98 -2.50
C LEU A 183 9.04 2.61 -3.13
N VAL A 184 10.21 2.23 -2.62
CA VAL A 184 11.47 2.91 -2.92
C VAL A 184 12.49 1.93 -3.50
N GLN A 185 13.30 2.43 -4.45
CA GLN A 185 14.40 1.73 -5.11
C GLN A 185 15.55 2.72 -5.40
N ASP A 186 16.70 2.18 -5.84
CA ASP A 186 17.86 2.94 -6.34
C ASP A 186 18.37 3.98 -5.34
N ASP A 187 18.65 3.54 -4.12
CA ASP A 187 19.10 4.41 -3.02
C ASP A 187 18.16 5.61 -2.79
N GLY A 188 16.86 5.37 -2.88
CA GLY A 188 15.86 6.41 -2.67
C GLY A 188 15.63 7.36 -3.85
N TRP A 189 16.17 7.09 -5.03
CA TRP A 189 15.99 7.96 -6.21
C TRP A 189 14.79 7.57 -7.07
N THR A 190 14.40 6.29 -7.07
CA THR A 190 13.24 5.79 -7.81
C THR A 190 12.13 5.44 -6.85
N VAL A 191 10.91 5.85 -7.18
CA VAL A 191 9.72 5.54 -6.39
C VAL A 191 8.62 4.93 -7.25
N LYS A 192 7.81 4.08 -6.62
CA LYS A 192 6.71 3.36 -7.27
C LYS A 192 5.46 3.38 -6.40
N LEU A 193 4.36 3.83 -7.00
CA LEU A 193 3.04 3.83 -6.38
C LEU A 193 2.53 2.39 -6.25
N ALA A 194 2.09 2.02 -5.05
CA ALA A 194 1.61 0.69 -4.68
C ALA A 194 0.25 0.76 -3.99
N ASP A 195 -0.35 -0.40 -3.73
CA ASP A 195 -1.59 -0.62 -2.98
C ASP A 195 -2.83 0.10 -3.54
N PHE A 196 -3.46 -0.53 -4.53
CA PHE A 196 -4.69 -0.07 -5.17
C PHE A 196 -5.97 -0.58 -4.50
N GLY A 197 -5.89 -1.08 -3.25
CA GLY A 197 -7.03 -1.65 -2.50
C GLY A 197 -8.21 -0.70 -2.33
N LEU A 198 -7.97 0.61 -2.30
CA LEU A 198 -9.01 1.64 -2.23
C LEU A 198 -9.28 2.34 -3.57
N ALA A 199 -8.64 1.91 -4.66
CA ALA A 199 -8.78 2.56 -5.95
C ALA A 199 -10.19 2.45 -6.51
N SER A 200 -10.60 3.44 -7.32
CA SER A 200 -11.92 3.54 -7.95
C SER A 200 -11.80 4.10 -9.38
N GLN A 201 -12.78 3.80 -10.21
CA GLN A 201 -12.98 4.46 -11.51
C GLN A 201 -13.92 5.67 -11.43
N GLU A 202 -14.56 5.87 -10.29
CA GLU A 202 -15.49 6.96 -10.08
C GLU A 202 -14.74 8.27 -9.81
N ARG A 203 -14.89 9.25 -10.70
CA ARG A 203 -14.31 10.57 -10.54
C ARG A 203 -14.97 11.36 -9.39
N ILE A 204 -16.26 11.11 -9.18
CA ILE A 204 -17.05 11.70 -8.10
C ILE A 204 -17.66 10.54 -7.32
N THR A 205 -17.40 10.47 -6.05
CA THR A 205 -17.92 9.43 -5.16
C THR A 205 -18.52 10.05 -3.90
N SER A 206 -19.57 9.43 -3.38
CA SER A 206 -20.13 9.74 -2.06
C SER A 206 -19.50 8.92 -0.94
N ASP A 207 -18.56 8.02 -1.28
CA ASP A 207 -17.82 7.23 -0.31
C ASP A 207 -16.67 8.05 0.29
N PHE A 208 -16.97 8.78 1.37
CA PHE A 208 -16.03 9.65 2.07
C PHE A 208 -15.24 8.92 3.17
N GLY A 209 -15.68 7.74 3.60
CA GLY A 209 -15.10 6.95 4.71
C GLY A 209 -13.85 6.15 4.36
N CYS A 210 -13.25 6.31 3.17
CA CYS A 210 -12.06 5.57 2.75
C CYS A 210 -10.81 6.45 2.68
N GLY A 211 -9.64 5.84 2.90
CA GLY A 211 -8.33 6.49 2.88
C GLY A 211 -7.79 6.81 4.29
N SER A 212 -6.52 7.16 4.34
CA SER A 212 -5.80 7.42 5.59
C SER A 212 -6.08 8.82 6.10
N THR A 213 -6.67 8.94 7.28
CA THR A 213 -7.20 10.20 7.86
C THR A 213 -6.20 11.35 7.84
N PHE A 214 -4.92 11.08 8.12
CA PHE A 214 -3.88 12.12 8.16
C PHE A 214 -3.54 12.74 6.81
N TYR A 215 -3.88 12.05 5.71
CA TYR A 215 -3.60 12.47 4.34
C TYR A 215 -4.85 12.88 3.57
N MET A 216 -6.02 12.87 4.24
CA MET A 216 -7.26 13.33 3.63
C MET A 216 -7.24 14.83 3.37
N SER A 217 -7.80 15.24 2.23
CA SER A 217 -8.03 16.66 1.96
C SER A 217 -9.01 17.26 2.98
N PRO A 218 -8.87 18.57 3.33
CA PRO A 218 -9.77 19.23 4.29
C PRO A 218 -11.25 19.07 3.95
N GLY A 219 -11.62 19.16 2.65
CA GLY A 219 -13.00 18.97 2.20
C GLY A 219 -13.56 17.59 2.51
N LYS A 220 -12.78 16.53 2.29
CA LYS A 220 -13.16 15.15 2.60
C LYS A 220 -13.32 14.92 4.10
N PHE A 221 -12.40 15.46 4.90
CA PHE A 221 -12.40 15.35 6.36
C PHE A 221 -13.65 15.98 7.02
N TRP A 222 -14.12 17.13 6.50
CA TRP A 222 -15.30 17.80 7.06
C TRP A 222 -16.62 17.13 6.66
N LEU A 223 -16.72 16.56 5.47
CA LEU A 223 -17.92 15.87 5.00
C LEU A 223 -18.17 14.56 5.77
N ASP A 224 -17.11 13.81 6.11
CA ASP A 224 -17.22 12.60 6.92
C ASP A 224 -17.76 12.88 8.34
N ARG A 225 -17.35 14.00 8.97
CA ARG A 225 -17.85 14.42 10.29
C ARG A 225 -19.30 14.91 10.28
N SER A 226 -19.81 15.41 9.16
CA SER A 226 -21.19 15.88 9.08
C SER A 226 -22.21 14.74 8.98
N SER A 227 -21.81 13.57 8.47
CA SER A 227 -22.67 12.37 8.40
C SER A 227 -22.87 11.70 9.76
N HIS A 228 -22.08 12.04 10.79
CA HIS A 228 -22.23 11.53 12.17
C HIS A 228 -22.95 12.51 13.12
N ARG A 229 -23.48 13.62 12.60
CA ARG A 229 -24.33 14.54 13.35
C ARG A 229 -25.78 14.47 12.91
N SER A 230 -26.38 13.32 13.04
CA SER A 230 -27.83 13.14 12.96
C SER A 230 -28.18 12.14 14.06
N ASP A 231 -28.29 12.67 15.28
CA ASP A 231 -29.33 12.39 16.27
C ASP A 231 -29.05 13.20 17.55
#